data_89d79050c8051c68560b6f95b14ef7ef
#
_entry.id   89d79050c8051c68560b6f95b14ef7ef
#
_cell.length_a   1.000
_cell.length_b   1.000
_cell.length_c   1.000
_cell.angle_alpha   90.00
_cell.angle_beta   90.00
_cell.angle_gamma   90.00
#
_symmetry.space_group_name_H-M   'P 1'
#
loop_
_entity.id
_entity.type
_entity.pdbx_description
1 polymer ?
#
loop_
_entity_poly.entity_id
_entity_poly.type
_entity_poly.pdbx_seq_one_letter_code
_entity_poly.pdbx_strand_id
1 'polypeptide(L)'
;MNVFLLSAAVVLFSIGVMHSVVAEWTGERRLVWRITQLTLFDSSHAKDLLAKRIARLAWHLTSLIWCGTAAVLAYIAFVEASESIIVIVRILSVVFLLHAALSLAIVRGKHGSWLSFLIVSVCSALGTMAF
;
A
#
# COMPACT_ATOMS: atom_id res chain seq x y z
N MET A 1 -14.84 15.31 -13.39
CA MET A 1 -13.54 14.85 -12.84
C MET A 1 -13.57 14.97 -11.32
N ASN A 2 -13.36 13.88 -10.61
CA ASN A 2 -13.36 13.84 -9.16
C ASN A 2 -11.94 14.04 -8.61
N VAL A 3 -11.65 15.24 -8.11
CA VAL A 3 -10.30 15.63 -7.66
C VAL A 3 -9.85 14.86 -6.42
N PHE A 4 -10.78 14.41 -5.57
CA PHE A 4 -10.45 13.64 -4.38
C PHE A 4 -9.94 12.24 -4.75
N LEU A 5 -10.62 11.56 -5.69
CA LEU A 5 -10.18 10.25 -6.16
C LEU A 5 -8.86 10.33 -6.93
N LEU A 6 -8.66 11.40 -7.71
CA LEU A 6 -7.39 11.61 -8.37
C LEU A 6 -6.25 11.85 -7.37
N SER A 7 -6.50 12.62 -6.31
CA SER A 7 -5.53 12.82 -5.23
C SER A 7 -5.19 11.51 -4.52
N ALA A 8 -6.21 10.70 -4.20
CA ALA A 8 -6.00 9.37 -3.62
C ALA A 8 -5.14 8.48 -4.53
N ALA A 9 -5.42 8.49 -5.84
CA ALA A 9 -4.66 7.73 -6.82
C ALA A 9 -3.18 8.17 -6.89
N VAL A 10 -2.91 9.47 -6.92
CA VAL A 10 -1.52 10.00 -6.95
C VAL A 10 -0.76 9.61 -5.70
N VAL A 11 -1.35 9.77 -4.52
CA VAL A 11 -0.72 9.39 -3.25
C VAL A 11 -0.44 7.89 -3.22
N LEU A 12 -1.43 7.07 -3.59
CA LEU A 12 -1.28 5.61 -3.55
C LEU A 12 -0.25 5.11 -4.57
N PHE A 13 -0.21 5.68 -5.77
CA PHE A 13 0.81 5.37 -6.77
C PHE A 13 2.21 5.73 -6.25
N SER A 14 2.37 6.91 -5.66
CA SER A 14 3.64 7.36 -5.10
C SER A 14 4.13 6.43 -3.99
N ILE A 15 3.23 5.96 -3.11
CA ILE A 15 3.57 4.98 -2.08
C ILE A 15 4.03 3.66 -2.72
N GLY A 16 3.30 3.15 -3.72
CA GLY A 16 3.63 1.91 -4.40
C GLY A 16 5.01 1.94 -5.06
N VAL A 17 5.32 3.02 -5.77
CA VAL A 17 6.63 3.24 -6.39
C VAL A 17 7.72 3.37 -5.33
N MET A 18 7.53 4.24 -4.34
CA MET A 18 8.51 4.45 -3.27
C MET A 18 8.76 3.16 -2.48
N HIS A 19 7.73 2.41 -2.17
CA HIS A 19 7.85 1.13 -1.47
C HIS A 19 8.71 0.13 -2.25
N SER A 20 8.55 0.05 -3.58
CA SER A 20 9.34 -0.85 -4.41
C SER A 20 10.76 -0.36 -4.65
N VAL A 21 10.92 0.92 -5.00
CA VAL A 21 12.22 1.51 -5.37
C VAL A 21 13.12 1.71 -4.16
N VAL A 22 12.59 2.26 -3.08
CA VAL A 22 13.35 2.51 -1.85
C VAL A 22 13.83 1.20 -1.22
N ALA A 23 13.01 0.17 -1.23
CA ALA A 23 13.40 -1.16 -0.74
C ALA A 23 14.62 -1.72 -1.48
N GLU A 24 14.71 -1.49 -2.78
CA GLU A 24 15.87 -1.94 -3.57
C GLU A 24 17.09 -1.03 -3.41
N TRP A 25 16.87 0.28 -3.29
CA TRP A 25 17.94 1.28 -3.36
C TRP A 25 18.63 1.54 -2.02
N THR A 26 17.86 1.60 -0.93
CA THR A 26 18.43 1.91 0.40
C THR A 26 19.15 0.74 1.06
N GLY A 27 19.22 -0.41 0.36
CA GLY A 27 19.81 -1.61 0.95
C GLY A 27 19.06 -2.05 2.20
N GLU A 28 17.75 -1.88 2.24
CA GLU A 28 16.85 -2.61 3.15
C GLU A 28 17.01 -4.12 3.02
N ARG A 29 17.85 -4.55 2.10
CA ARG A 29 18.63 -5.77 2.27
C ARG A 29 19.02 -5.99 3.74
N ARG A 30 19.32 -4.93 4.51
CA ARG A 30 19.67 -5.04 5.93
C ARG A 30 18.45 -5.10 6.86
N LEU A 31 17.33 -4.45 6.57
CA LEU A 31 16.21 -4.40 7.51
C LEU A 31 15.30 -5.64 7.37
N VAL A 32 14.91 -5.99 6.15
CA VAL A 32 14.24 -7.26 5.86
C VAL A 32 15.15 -8.43 6.27
N TRP A 33 16.47 -8.30 6.06
CA TRP A 33 17.46 -9.27 6.53
C TRP A 33 17.52 -9.42 8.04
N ARG A 34 17.50 -8.32 8.81
CA ARG A 34 17.51 -8.40 10.28
C ARG A 34 16.23 -8.95 10.85
N ILE A 35 15.07 -8.58 10.29
CA ILE A 35 13.78 -9.10 10.74
C ILE A 35 13.69 -10.60 10.45
N THR A 36 14.12 -11.06 9.29
CA THR A 36 14.11 -12.48 8.92
C THR A 36 15.12 -13.29 9.72
N GLN A 37 16.27 -12.72 10.05
CA GLN A 37 17.26 -13.41 10.91
C GLN A 37 16.85 -13.48 12.39
N LEU A 38 16.08 -12.50 12.89
CA LEU A 38 15.66 -12.46 14.28
C LEU A 38 14.45 -13.35 14.60
N THR A 39 13.70 -13.79 13.60
CA THR A 39 12.40 -14.41 13.86
C THR A 39 12.25 -15.87 13.43
N LEU A 40 13.09 -16.43 12.58
CA LEU A 40 12.64 -17.66 11.93
C LEU A 40 13.60 -18.83 11.75
N PHE A 41 14.92 -18.76 11.80
CA PHE A 41 15.66 -19.95 11.35
C PHE A 41 17.07 -20.18 11.92
N ASP A 42 17.12 -21.13 12.79
CA ASP A 42 18.26 -22.02 13.01
C ASP A 42 18.06 -23.27 12.14
N SER A 43 18.12 -23.16 10.83
CA SER A 43 18.16 -24.34 9.95
C SER A 43 18.47 -24.01 8.49
N SER A 44 19.50 -24.62 7.99
CA SER A 44 19.92 -24.83 6.58
C SER A 44 19.82 -23.64 5.60
N HIS A 45 20.95 -23.22 5.06
CA HIS A 45 21.14 -22.14 4.06
C HIS A 45 20.11 -22.10 2.90
N ALA A 46 19.61 -23.24 2.46
CA ALA A 46 18.65 -23.31 1.35
C ALA A 46 17.24 -22.78 1.72
N LYS A 47 16.74 -23.10 2.91
CA LYS A 47 15.43 -22.64 3.38
C LYS A 47 15.44 -21.13 3.62
N ASP A 48 16.54 -20.60 4.13
CA ASP A 48 16.74 -19.17 4.37
C ASP A 48 16.75 -18.39 3.03
N LEU A 49 17.38 -18.92 2.00
CA LEU A 49 17.40 -18.30 0.68
C LEU A 49 16.00 -18.24 0.03
N LEU A 50 15.22 -19.32 0.17
CA LEU A 50 13.85 -19.37 -0.34
C LEU A 50 12.95 -18.38 0.40
N ALA A 51 13.01 -18.33 1.72
CA ALA A 51 12.24 -17.38 2.54
C ALA A 51 12.53 -15.92 2.14
N LYS A 52 13.78 -15.58 1.88
CA LYS A 52 14.19 -14.24 1.39
C LYS A 52 13.59 -13.91 0.02
N ARG A 53 13.62 -14.86 -0.89
CA ARG A 53 13.01 -14.67 -2.23
C ARG A 53 11.50 -14.47 -2.14
N ILE A 54 10.82 -15.25 -1.30
CA ILE A 54 9.37 -15.12 -1.07
C ILE A 54 9.05 -13.76 -0.44
N ALA A 55 9.79 -13.33 0.58
CA ALA A 55 9.59 -12.03 1.21
C ALA A 55 9.78 -10.87 0.22
N ARG A 56 10.82 -10.94 -0.62
CA ARG A 56 11.05 -9.94 -1.67
C ARG A 56 9.94 -9.93 -2.72
N LEU A 57 9.49 -11.10 -3.15
CA LEU A 57 8.37 -11.22 -4.08
C LEU A 57 7.08 -10.61 -3.48
N ALA A 58 6.74 -10.97 -2.24
CA ALA A 58 5.56 -10.43 -1.55
C ALA A 58 5.63 -8.89 -1.43
N TRP A 59 6.82 -8.34 -1.17
CA TRP A 59 7.05 -6.91 -1.12
C TRP A 59 6.72 -6.20 -2.43
N HIS A 60 7.22 -6.71 -3.56
CA HIS A 60 6.93 -6.14 -4.87
C HIS A 60 5.49 -6.36 -5.32
N LEU A 61 4.89 -7.51 -4.99
CA LEU A 61 3.48 -7.78 -5.27
C LEU A 61 2.57 -6.78 -4.55
N THR A 62 2.86 -6.45 -3.30
CA THR A 62 2.12 -5.41 -2.55
C THR A 62 2.21 -4.05 -3.23
N SER A 63 3.41 -3.66 -3.68
CA SER A 63 3.59 -2.41 -4.44
C SER A 63 2.81 -2.40 -5.75
N LEU A 64 2.80 -3.51 -6.46
CA LEU A 64 2.06 -3.67 -7.72
C LEU A 64 0.54 -3.56 -7.49
N ILE A 65 0.00 -4.16 -6.42
CA ILE A 65 -1.41 -4.05 -6.04
C ILE A 65 -1.77 -2.59 -5.76
N TRP A 66 -0.93 -1.84 -5.02
CA TRP A 66 -1.19 -0.42 -4.77
C TRP A 66 -1.16 0.43 -6.03
N CYS A 67 -0.20 0.19 -6.93
CA CYS A 67 -0.16 0.87 -8.23
C CYS A 67 -1.38 0.54 -9.10
N GLY A 68 -1.80 -0.73 -9.13
CA GLY A 68 -3.01 -1.15 -9.84
C GLY A 68 -4.28 -0.51 -9.28
N THR A 69 -4.42 -0.48 -7.95
CA THR A 69 -5.54 0.19 -7.28
C THR A 69 -5.53 1.70 -7.55
N ALA A 70 -4.35 2.33 -7.58
CA ALA A 70 -4.22 3.74 -7.95
C ALA A 70 -4.69 4.00 -9.38
N ALA A 71 -4.36 3.13 -10.33
CA ALA A 71 -4.85 3.24 -11.71
C ALA A 71 -6.38 3.10 -11.79
N VAL A 72 -6.98 2.21 -11.01
CA VAL A 72 -8.45 2.06 -10.92
C VAL A 72 -9.08 3.33 -10.34
N LEU A 73 -8.55 3.88 -9.24
CA LEU A 73 -9.06 5.13 -8.67
C LEU A 73 -8.91 6.31 -9.63
N ALA A 74 -7.79 6.39 -10.36
CA ALA A 74 -7.59 7.41 -11.39
C ALA A 74 -8.62 7.27 -12.52
N TYR A 75 -8.90 6.06 -12.99
CA TYR A 75 -9.92 5.82 -14.01
C TYR A 75 -11.31 6.26 -13.49
N ILE A 76 -11.69 5.85 -12.29
CA ILE A 76 -12.99 6.19 -11.68
C ILE A 76 -13.13 7.72 -11.53
N ALA A 77 -12.04 8.46 -11.31
CA ALA A 77 -12.08 9.91 -11.18
C ALA A 77 -12.59 10.64 -12.44
N PHE A 78 -12.56 9.99 -13.60
CA PHE A 78 -12.98 10.58 -14.89
C PHE A 78 -14.29 10.02 -15.43
N VAL A 79 -14.86 8.99 -14.84
CA VAL A 79 -16.13 8.41 -15.26
C VAL A 79 -17.30 8.90 -14.40
N GLU A 80 -18.53 8.79 -14.93
CA GLU A 80 -19.73 9.00 -14.14
C GLU A 80 -19.91 7.85 -13.13
N ALA A 81 -20.22 8.20 -11.89
CA ALA A 81 -20.36 7.22 -10.84
C ALA A 81 -21.75 6.56 -10.88
N SER A 82 -21.76 5.25 -11.05
CA SER A 82 -22.91 4.41 -10.70
C SER A 82 -22.88 4.11 -9.20
N GLU A 83 -24.04 3.66 -8.66
CA GLU A 83 -24.09 3.20 -7.26
C GLU A 83 -23.05 2.13 -6.95
N SER A 84 -22.83 1.19 -7.89
CA SER A 84 -21.82 0.14 -7.74
C SER A 84 -20.40 0.71 -7.60
N ILE A 85 -20.06 1.73 -8.38
CA ILE A 85 -18.76 2.42 -8.29
C ILE A 85 -18.62 3.08 -6.92
N ILE A 86 -19.64 3.76 -6.43
CA ILE A 86 -19.62 4.40 -5.11
C ILE A 86 -19.39 3.37 -4.01
N VAL A 87 -20.08 2.22 -4.07
CA VAL A 87 -19.87 1.12 -3.10
C VAL A 87 -18.43 0.59 -3.15
N ILE A 88 -17.88 0.37 -4.34
CA ILE A 88 -16.49 -0.10 -4.50
C ILE A 88 -15.51 0.90 -3.87
N VAL A 89 -15.66 2.20 -4.13
CA VAL A 89 -14.79 3.24 -3.58
C VAL A 89 -14.92 3.32 -2.05
N ARG A 90 -16.12 3.14 -1.49
CA ARG A 90 -16.31 3.06 -0.03
C ARG A 90 -15.60 1.87 0.58
N ILE A 91 -15.68 0.70 -0.06
CA ILE A 91 -14.94 -0.49 0.39
C ILE A 91 -13.44 -0.21 0.37
N LEU A 92 -12.91 0.38 -0.71
CA LEU A 92 -11.49 0.75 -0.79
C LEU A 92 -11.10 1.75 0.31
N SER A 93 -11.94 2.75 0.60
CA SER A 93 -11.71 3.69 1.69
C SER A 93 -11.54 2.96 3.03
N VAL A 94 -12.43 2.02 3.35
CA VAL A 94 -12.33 1.22 4.59
C VAL A 94 -11.07 0.34 4.59
N VAL A 95 -10.73 -0.29 3.48
CA VAL A 95 -9.51 -1.10 3.35
C VAL A 95 -8.27 -0.25 3.64
N PHE A 96 -8.17 0.97 3.09
CA PHE A 96 -7.04 1.85 3.36
C PHE A 96 -7.04 2.43 4.78
N LEU A 97 -8.21 2.60 5.41
CA LEU A 97 -8.28 2.92 6.83
C LEU A 97 -7.69 1.80 7.69
N LEU A 98 -8.03 0.56 7.38
CA LEU A 98 -7.46 -0.60 8.07
C LEU A 98 -5.93 -0.72 7.83
N HIS A 99 -5.45 -0.43 6.61
CA HIS A 99 -4.02 -0.34 6.34
C HIS A 99 -3.33 0.73 7.19
N ALA A 100 -3.94 1.91 7.31
CA ALA A 100 -3.42 2.98 8.16
C ALA A 100 -3.35 2.55 9.63
N ALA A 101 -4.42 1.98 10.17
CA ALA A 101 -4.49 1.51 11.54
C ALA A 101 -3.45 0.40 11.82
N LEU A 102 -3.37 -0.59 10.93
CA LEU A 102 -2.41 -1.68 11.05
C LEU A 102 -0.96 -1.17 10.96
N SER A 103 -0.68 -0.29 10.01
CA SER A 103 0.63 0.34 9.87
C SER A 103 1.00 1.12 11.13
N LEU A 104 0.08 1.94 11.65
CA LEU A 104 0.29 2.69 12.89
C LEU A 104 0.59 1.77 14.08
N ALA A 105 -0.16 0.68 14.23
CA ALA A 105 0.00 -0.27 15.31
C ALA A 105 1.37 -1.00 15.23
N ILE A 106 1.75 -1.48 14.05
CA ILE A 106 3.00 -2.23 13.84
C ILE A 106 4.22 -1.33 14.02
N VAL A 107 4.23 -0.15 13.39
CA VAL A 107 5.39 0.75 13.43
C VAL A 107 5.36 1.71 14.62
N ARG A 108 4.32 1.66 15.45
CA ARG A 108 4.13 2.52 16.65
C ARG A 108 4.36 4.01 16.35
N GLY A 109 3.86 4.47 15.20
CA GLY A 109 3.98 5.86 14.75
C GLY A 109 5.37 6.30 14.27
N LYS A 110 6.39 5.44 14.34
CA LYS A 110 7.78 5.80 13.97
C LYS A 110 8.04 5.95 12.48
N HIS A 111 7.12 5.55 11.64
CA HIS A 111 7.23 5.64 10.18
C HIS A 111 5.95 6.27 9.60
N GLY A 112 6.09 7.19 8.64
CA GLY A 112 4.96 7.97 8.11
C GLY A 112 3.98 7.21 7.21
N SER A 113 4.17 5.92 6.96
CA SER A 113 3.32 5.11 6.06
C SER A 113 1.84 5.12 6.44
N TRP A 114 1.52 5.10 7.73
CA TRP A 114 0.14 5.15 8.23
C TRP A 114 -0.59 6.41 7.79
N LEU A 115 0.11 7.57 7.78
CA LEU A 115 -0.47 8.84 7.37
C LEU A 115 -0.85 8.83 5.88
N SER A 116 0.01 8.26 5.05
CA SER A 116 -0.25 8.15 3.61
C SER A 116 -1.49 7.30 3.31
N PHE A 117 -1.66 6.16 3.97
CA PHE A 117 -2.87 5.34 3.84
C PHE A 117 -4.12 6.02 4.40
N LEU A 118 -3.97 6.78 5.48
CA LEU A 118 -5.07 7.59 6.01
C LEU A 118 -5.52 8.66 4.99
N ILE A 119 -4.60 9.34 4.34
CA ILE A 119 -4.91 10.31 3.28
C ILE A 119 -5.66 9.62 2.14
N VAL A 120 -5.20 8.47 1.66
CA VAL A 120 -5.89 7.71 0.61
C VAL A 120 -7.31 7.34 1.04
N SER A 121 -7.49 6.87 2.27
CA SER A 121 -8.80 6.53 2.82
C SER A 121 -9.73 7.74 2.85
N VAL A 122 -9.29 8.85 3.44
CA VAL A 122 -10.10 10.07 3.56
C VAL A 122 -10.45 10.64 2.18
N CYS A 123 -9.48 10.74 1.27
CA CYS A 123 -9.74 11.21 -0.09
C CYS A 123 -10.71 10.30 -0.84
N SER A 124 -10.61 8.98 -0.68
CA SER A 124 -11.57 8.05 -1.28
C SER A 124 -12.99 8.23 -0.70
N ALA A 125 -13.12 8.41 0.61
CA ALA A 125 -14.40 8.68 1.26
C ALA A 125 -15.03 9.99 0.76
N LEU A 126 -14.26 11.08 0.75
CA LEU A 126 -14.71 12.38 0.24
C LEU A 126 -15.06 12.30 -1.26
N GLY A 127 -14.34 11.51 -2.02
CA GLY A 127 -14.64 11.24 -3.43
C GLY A 127 -16.04 10.65 -3.63
N THR A 128 -16.53 9.82 -2.71
CA THR A 128 -17.90 9.28 -2.81
C THR A 128 -19.00 10.29 -2.51
N MET A 129 -18.66 11.42 -1.89
CA MET A 129 -19.60 12.51 -1.60
C MET A 129 -19.60 13.57 -2.71
N ALA A 130 -18.60 13.54 -3.59
CA ALA A 130 -18.40 14.50 -4.68
C ALA A 130 -18.92 13.98 -6.04
N PHE A 131 -19.62 12.85 -6.06
CA PHE A 131 -20.41 12.37 -7.15
C PHE A 131 -21.85 12.83 -6.97
#